data_82e413b9fdbe84fe03b0559ddac17f8d
#
_entry.id   82e413b9fdbe84fe03b0559ddac17f8d
#
_cell.length_a   1.000
_cell.length_b   1.000
_cell.length_c   1.000
_cell.angle_alpha   90.00
_cell.angle_beta   90.00
_cell.angle_gamma   90.00
#
_symmetry.space_group_name_H-M   'P 1'
#
loop_
_entity.id
_entity.type
_entity.pdbx_description
1 polymer ?
#
loop_
_entity_poly.entity_id
_entity_poly.type
_entity_poly.pdbx_seq_one_letter_code
_entity_poly.pdbx_strand_id
1 'polypeptide(L)'
;MPADQIVLDLETQKTFDEVGGRNNFHLLGVSVVGTYFYEKNQFKIFEEKEIPELENELQKTSRIIGFNIRRFDFPVLAPYLKIDPAKLPILDIMDELEKILGHRVSLESVAQATLGVGKSGKGLDAIAYFRNGEMDKLKAYCLDDVRLTREIYEYGKKNGEVFYQSKDGLHRLPVKINWKDPEPPQQQSLF
;
A
#
# COMPACT_ATOMS: atom_id res chain seq x y z
N MET A 1 13.26 17.72 11.73
CA MET A 1 12.71 16.41 12.18
C MET A 1 12.88 15.43 11.02
N PRO A 2 13.19 14.16 11.23
CA PRO A 2 13.16 13.21 10.14
C PRO A 2 11.76 13.22 9.53
N ALA A 3 11.68 13.21 8.20
CA ALA A 3 10.38 13.19 7.53
C ALA A 3 9.67 11.85 7.83
N ASP A 4 8.35 11.88 8.06
CA ASP A 4 7.53 10.72 8.42
C ASP A 4 7.62 9.60 7.37
N GLN A 5 7.35 8.38 7.76
CA GLN A 5 7.08 7.25 6.86
C GLN A 5 5.59 6.95 6.91
N ILE A 6 5.02 6.63 5.76
CA ILE A 6 3.57 6.36 5.63
C ILE A 6 3.40 4.98 4.99
N VAL A 7 2.50 4.16 5.55
CA VAL A 7 1.95 3.00 4.85
C VAL A 7 0.65 3.42 4.18
N LEU A 8 0.42 2.99 2.94
CA LEU A 8 -0.74 3.40 2.14
C LEU A 8 -1.34 2.20 1.41
N ASP A 9 -2.66 2.19 1.33
CA ASP A 9 -3.49 1.31 0.52
C ASP A 9 -4.77 2.06 0.13
N LEU A 10 -5.41 1.73 -1.01
CA LEU A 10 -6.67 2.34 -1.42
C LEU A 10 -7.69 1.33 -1.93
N GLU A 11 -8.96 1.75 -1.86
CA GLU A 11 -10.09 1.04 -2.44
C GLU A 11 -10.75 1.86 -3.56
N THR A 12 -11.34 1.16 -4.55
CA THR A 12 -11.94 1.78 -5.71
C THR A 12 -13.47 1.76 -5.69
N GLN A 13 -14.09 2.68 -6.43
CA GLN A 13 -15.55 2.76 -6.59
C GLN A 13 -16.07 1.75 -7.62
N LYS A 14 -15.24 1.39 -8.62
CA LYS A 14 -15.60 0.58 -9.79
C LYS A 14 -14.65 -0.56 -10.01
N THR A 15 -15.13 -1.59 -10.70
CA THR A 15 -14.31 -2.70 -11.18
C THR A 15 -13.63 -2.37 -12.51
N PHE A 16 -12.63 -3.15 -12.89
CA PHE A 16 -12.00 -3.03 -14.22
C PHE A 16 -12.96 -3.32 -15.37
N ASP A 17 -13.91 -4.23 -15.18
CA ASP A 17 -14.91 -4.56 -16.22
C ASP A 17 -15.82 -3.37 -16.52
N GLU A 18 -16.20 -2.59 -15.51
CA GLU A 18 -17.05 -1.42 -15.68
C GLU A 18 -16.35 -0.24 -16.37
N VAL A 19 -15.05 -0.18 -16.29
CA VAL A 19 -14.26 0.89 -16.90
C VAL A 19 -13.62 0.46 -18.24
N GLY A 20 -13.96 -0.72 -18.76
CA GLY A 20 -13.49 -1.19 -20.07
C GLY A 20 -12.08 -1.80 -20.04
N GLY A 21 -11.62 -2.28 -18.89
CA GLY A 21 -10.39 -3.06 -18.78
C GLY A 21 -9.27 -2.44 -17.94
N ARG A 22 -8.20 -3.21 -17.78
CA ARG A 22 -7.10 -2.93 -16.84
C ARG A 22 -6.20 -1.74 -17.21
N ASN A 23 -6.38 -1.12 -18.36
CA ASN A 23 -5.62 0.07 -18.76
C ASN A 23 -6.27 1.38 -18.28
N ASN A 24 -7.48 1.31 -17.75
CA ASN A 24 -8.31 2.46 -17.40
C ASN A 24 -8.34 2.73 -15.89
N PHE A 25 -7.18 2.69 -15.23
CA PHE A 25 -7.05 2.99 -13.79
C PHE A 25 -7.68 4.32 -13.39
N HIS A 26 -7.50 5.35 -14.20
CA HIS A 26 -8.00 6.70 -13.98
C HIS A 26 -9.54 6.81 -13.94
N LEU A 27 -10.26 5.77 -14.38
CA LEU A 27 -11.73 5.73 -14.36
C LEU A 27 -12.30 4.92 -13.20
N LEU A 28 -11.46 4.22 -12.42
CA LEU A 28 -11.92 3.39 -11.30
C LEU A 28 -12.54 4.21 -10.18
N GLY A 29 -12.11 5.46 -10.00
CA GLY A 29 -12.51 6.31 -8.88
C GLY A 29 -11.95 5.81 -7.54
N VAL A 30 -11.66 6.73 -6.64
CA VAL A 30 -11.21 6.41 -5.28
C VAL A 30 -12.39 6.40 -4.33
N SER A 31 -12.63 5.30 -3.61
CA SER A 31 -13.64 5.29 -2.54
C SER A 31 -13.04 5.76 -1.21
N VAL A 32 -11.93 5.18 -0.77
CA VAL A 32 -11.17 5.59 0.40
C VAL A 32 -9.68 5.31 0.18
N VAL A 33 -8.82 6.06 0.88
CA VAL A 33 -7.38 5.77 1.03
C VAL A 33 -7.09 5.57 2.51
N GLY A 34 -6.59 4.41 2.85
CA GLY A 34 -6.11 4.10 4.19
C GLY A 34 -4.63 4.45 4.32
N THR A 35 -4.25 4.99 5.45
CA THR A 35 -2.86 5.30 5.77
C THR A 35 -2.53 4.96 7.21
N TYR A 36 -1.23 4.69 7.45
CA TYR A 36 -0.65 4.67 8.78
C TYR A 36 0.57 5.58 8.80
N PHE A 37 0.61 6.52 9.75
CA PHE A 37 1.69 7.48 9.95
C PHE A 37 2.59 7.00 11.08
N TYR A 38 3.87 6.75 10.81
CA TYR A 38 4.80 6.23 11.83
C TYR A 38 5.12 7.25 12.92
N GLU A 39 5.32 8.52 12.57
CA GLU A 39 5.63 9.58 13.55
C GLU A 39 4.48 9.78 14.54
N LYS A 40 3.25 9.75 14.04
CA LYS A 40 2.03 9.96 14.85
C LYS A 40 1.52 8.66 15.49
N ASN A 41 2.04 7.49 15.09
CA ASN A 41 1.53 6.16 15.45
C ASN A 41 0.00 6.07 15.26
N GLN A 42 -0.50 6.50 14.08
CA GLN A 42 -1.93 6.69 13.84
C GLN A 42 -2.35 6.18 12.48
N PHE A 43 -3.45 5.42 12.46
CA PHE A 43 -4.21 5.15 11.25
C PHE A 43 -5.11 6.32 10.89
N LYS A 44 -5.23 6.61 9.60
CA LYS A 44 -6.15 7.61 9.07
C LYS A 44 -6.76 7.14 7.76
N ILE A 45 -8.04 7.46 7.55
CA ILE A 45 -8.73 7.32 6.27
C ILE A 45 -8.88 8.70 5.64
N PHE A 46 -8.74 8.74 4.32
CA PHE A 46 -9.08 9.87 3.47
C PHE A 46 -10.15 9.42 2.48
N GLU A 47 -11.27 10.10 2.46
CA GLU A 47 -12.28 9.95 1.41
C GLU A 47 -11.83 10.75 0.16
N GLU A 48 -12.47 10.50 -0.99
CA GLU A 48 -12.10 11.14 -2.27
C GLU A 48 -11.91 12.67 -2.16
N LYS A 49 -12.81 13.37 -1.45
CA LYS A 49 -12.76 14.82 -1.23
C LYS A 49 -11.55 15.28 -0.38
N GLU A 50 -10.94 14.38 0.38
CA GLU A 50 -9.82 14.63 1.28
C GLU A 50 -8.45 14.30 0.64
N ILE A 51 -8.43 13.86 -0.62
CA ILE A 51 -7.17 13.58 -1.35
C ILE A 51 -6.22 14.78 -1.40
N PRO A 52 -6.66 16.05 -1.50
CA PRO A 52 -5.74 17.19 -1.41
C PRO A 52 -5.01 17.28 -0.07
N GLU A 53 -5.64 16.87 1.03
CA GLU A 53 -4.97 16.78 2.33
C GLU A 53 -3.95 15.63 2.35
N LEU A 54 -4.32 14.45 1.82
CA LEU A 54 -3.39 13.34 1.64
C LEU A 54 -2.17 13.76 0.82
N GLU A 55 -2.35 14.46 -0.29
CA GLU A 55 -1.25 14.94 -1.14
C GLU A 55 -0.25 15.78 -0.34
N ASN A 56 -0.72 16.67 0.53
CA ASN A 56 0.14 17.48 1.40
C ASN A 56 0.97 16.61 2.39
N GLU A 57 0.42 15.51 2.87
CA GLU A 57 1.16 14.57 3.72
C GLU A 57 2.18 13.77 2.90
N LEU A 58 1.81 13.29 1.70
CA LEU A 58 2.70 12.55 0.81
C LEU A 58 3.95 13.36 0.41
N GLN A 59 3.81 14.67 0.19
CA GLN A 59 4.93 15.56 -0.16
C GLN A 59 5.98 15.71 0.94
N LYS A 60 5.59 15.50 2.20
CA LYS A 60 6.45 15.64 3.38
C LYS A 60 7.09 14.32 3.82
N THR A 61 6.69 13.25 3.19
CA THR A 61 7.04 11.88 3.59
C THR A 61 8.42 11.48 3.06
N SER A 62 9.23 10.83 3.90
CA SER A 62 10.53 10.26 3.51
C SER A 62 10.40 8.90 2.84
N ARG A 63 9.29 8.20 3.06
CA ARG A 63 8.98 6.90 2.44
C ARG A 63 7.50 6.61 2.47
N ILE A 64 6.97 6.16 1.33
CA ILE A 64 5.62 5.61 1.21
C ILE A 64 5.76 4.12 0.98
N ILE A 65 5.18 3.33 1.89
CA ILE A 65 5.23 1.88 1.88
C ILE A 65 3.86 1.37 1.45
N GLY A 66 3.82 0.38 0.57
CA GLY A 66 2.59 -0.27 0.20
C GLY A 66 2.80 -1.60 -0.51
N PHE A 67 1.73 -2.23 -0.90
CA PHE A 67 1.75 -3.52 -1.59
C PHE A 67 1.10 -3.39 -2.97
N ASN A 68 1.86 -3.40 -4.05
CA ASN A 68 1.43 -3.17 -5.44
C ASN A 68 1.00 -1.71 -5.73
N ILE A 69 1.39 -0.76 -4.91
CA ILE A 69 0.92 0.63 -5.01
C ILE A 69 1.43 1.36 -6.24
N ARG A 70 2.60 1.00 -6.78
CA ARG A 70 3.14 1.60 -8.01
C ARG A 70 2.29 1.27 -9.24
N ARG A 71 1.75 0.06 -9.30
CA ARG A 71 1.02 -0.44 -10.48
C ARG A 71 -0.50 -0.36 -10.33
N PHE A 72 -1.00 -0.07 -9.15
CA PHE A 72 -2.44 0.03 -8.90
C PHE A 72 -2.82 1.36 -8.23
N ASP A 73 -2.46 1.58 -6.98
CA ASP A 73 -2.94 2.70 -6.18
C ASP A 73 -2.57 4.05 -6.77
N PHE A 74 -1.30 4.26 -7.13
CA PHE A 74 -0.87 5.53 -7.69
C PHE A 74 -1.43 5.81 -9.08
N PRO A 75 -1.57 4.85 -10.02
CA PRO A 75 -2.35 5.04 -11.24
C PRO A 75 -3.81 5.43 -11.01
N VAL A 76 -4.47 4.93 -9.97
CA VAL A 76 -5.84 5.32 -9.59
C VAL A 76 -5.85 6.71 -8.95
N LEU A 77 -4.86 7.04 -8.11
CA LEU A 77 -4.74 8.35 -7.46
C LEU A 77 -4.30 9.47 -8.43
N ALA A 78 -3.57 9.14 -9.49
CA ALA A 78 -2.95 10.13 -10.37
C ALA A 78 -3.88 11.26 -10.86
N PRO A 79 -5.16 11.01 -11.23
CA PRO A 79 -6.07 12.08 -11.65
C PRO A 79 -6.41 13.11 -10.56
N TYR A 80 -6.21 12.76 -9.31
CA TYR A 80 -6.54 13.58 -8.13
C TYR A 80 -5.34 14.36 -7.61
N LEU A 81 -4.12 13.96 -8.00
CA LEU A 81 -2.87 14.55 -7.53
C LEU A 81 -2.35 15.64 -8.47
N LYS A 82 -1.79 16.69 -7.91
CA LYS A 82 -1.05 17.75 -8.64
C LYS A 82 0.45 17.41 -8.74
N ILE A 83 0.93 16.56 -7.84
CA ILE A 83 2.32 16.09 -7.84
C ILE A 83 2.47 14.90 -8.79
N ASP A 84 3.68 14.70 -9.29
CA ASP A 84 4.04 13.53 -10.08
C ASP A 84 4.32 12.32 -9.17
N PRO A 85 3.46 11.27 -9.18
CA PRO A 85 3.67 10.11 -8.32
C PRO A 85 5.00 9.39 -8.56
N ALA A 86 5.59 9.51 -9.76
CA ALA A 86 6.87 8.88 -10.08
C ALA A 86 8.05 9.46 -9.26
N LYS A 87 7.88 10.66 -8.71
CA LYS A 87 8.89 11.35 -7.88
C LYS A 87 8.76 11.03 -6.40
N LEU A 88 7.70 10.34 -5.98
CA LEU A 88 7.50 9.99 -4.58
C LEU A 88 8.45 8.88 -4.12
N PRO A 89 8.90 8.92 -2.87
CA PRO A 89 9.84 7.94 -2.31
C PRO A 89 9.12 6.63 -1.95
N ILE A 90 8.70 5.86 -2.94
CA ILE A 90 7.89 4.66 -2.78
C ILE A 90 8.76 3.43 -2.54
N LEU A 91 8.43 2.64 -1.53
CA LEU A 91 8.81 1.25 -1.34
C LEU A 91 7.58 0.38 -1.59
N ASP A 92 7.52 -0.27 -2.73
CA ASP A 92 6.45 -1.22 -3.08
C ASP A 92 6.92 -2.63 -2.75
N ILE A 93 6.31 -3.23 -1.71
CA ILE A 93 6.71 -4.56 -1.21
C ILE A 93 6.57 -5.62 -2.29
N MET A 94 5.49 -5.57 -3.10
CA MET A 94 5.31 -6.55 -4.16
C MET A 94 6.37 -6.43 -5.25
N ASP A 95 6.74 -5.21 -5.66
CA ASP A 95 7.82 -5.00 -6.63
C ASP A 95 9.17 -5.51 -6.12
N GLU A 96 9.47 -5.28 -4.83
CA GLU A 96 10.71 -5.77 -4.22
C GLU A 96 10.73 -7.32 -4.19
N LEU A 97 9.61 -7.95 -3.84
CA LEU A 97 9.50 -9.41 -3.85
C LEU A 97 9.55 -9.97 -5.29
N GLU A 98 8.88 -9.35 -6.25
CA GLU A 98 8.89 -9.76 -7.66
C GLU A 98 10.31 -9.72 -8.26
N LYS A 99 11.12 -8.71 -7.93
CA LYS A 99 12.53 -8.63 -8.36
C LYS A 99 13.37 -9.83 -7.90
N ILE A 100 13.09 -10.35 -6.71
CA ILE A 100 13.83 -11.49 -6.15
C ILE A 100 13.28 -12.82 -6.67
N LEU A 101 11.96 -12.94 -6.73
CA LEU A 101 11.27 -14.20 -7.03
C LEU A 101 11.11 -14.45 -8.54
N GLY A 102 11.15 -13.41 -9.37
CA GLY A 102 10.81 -13.48 -10.80
C GLY A 102 9.31 -13.65 -11.10
N HIS A 103 8.45 -13.61 -10.08
CA HIS A 103 6.99 -13.66 -10.24
C HIS A 103 6.30 -12.90 -9.11
N ARG A 104 5.03 -12.56 -9.33
CA ARG A 104 4.22 -11.81 -8.37
C ARG A 104 3.62 -12.73 -7.31
N VAL A 105 3.52 -12.19 -6.09
CA VAL A 105 2.84 -12.81 -4.94
C VAL A 105 1.75 -11.86 -4.44
N SER A 106 0.70 -12.38 -3.82
CA SER A 106 -0.37 -11.55 -3.26
C SER A 106 -0.07 -11.12 -1.82
N LEU A 107 -0.68 -10.01 -1.38
CA LEU A 107 -0.65 -9.58 0.02
C LEU A 107 -1.14 -10.70 0.95
N GLU A 108 -2.22 -11.38 0.59
CA GLU A 108 -2.77 -12.54 1.31
C GLU A 108 -1.71 -13.64 1.52
N SER A 109 -1.01 -14.03 0.44
CA SER A 109 0.01 -15.07 0.49
C SER A 109 1.16 -14.70 1.43
N VAL A 110 1.61 -13.43 1.37
CA VAL A 110 2.71 -12.94 2.21
C VAL A 110 2.26 -12.78 3.67
N ALA A 111 1.08 -12.23 3.92
CA ALA A 111 0.52 -12.06 5.26
C ALA A 111 0.33 -13.41 5.95
N GLN A 112 -0.32 -14.36 5.28
CA GLN A 112 -0.56 -15.70 5.82
C GLN A 112 0.76 -16.41 6.13
N ALA A 113 1.73 -16.35 5.21
CA ALA A 113 3.00 -17.04 5.41
C ALA A 113 3.93 -16.33 6.40
N THR A 114 3.91 -15.01 6.48
CA THR A 114 4.81 -14.23 7.35
C THR A 114 4.26 -14.05 8.76
N LEU A 115 2.96 -13.70 8.86
CA LEU A 115 2.32 -13.28 10.09
C LEU A 115 1.38 -14.35 10.68
N GLY A 116 1.00 -15.36 9.88
CA GLY A 116 0.00 -16.37 10.26
C GLY A 116 -1.44 -15.86 10.20
N VAL A 117 -1.69 -14.71 9.57
CA VAL A 117 -3.01 -14.08 9.45
C VAL A 117 -3.35 -13.85 7.98
N GLY A 118 -4.61 -14.08 7.61
CA GLY A 118 -5.15 -13.80 6.28
C GLY A 118 -5.84 -12.44 6.23
N LYS A 119 -6.21 -12.02 5.01
CA LYS A 119 -7.05 -10.84 4.78
C LYS A 119 -8.47 -11.07 5.27
N SER A 120 -9.14 -10.00 5.71
CA SER A 120 -10.52 -10.04 6.20
C SER A 120 -11.58 -10.18 5.09
N GLY A 121 -11.20 -10.06 3.79
CA GLY A 121 -12.13 -10.14 2.65
C GLY A 121 -11.43 -10.03 1.30
N LYS A 122 -12.20 -9.80 0.24
CA LYS A 122 -11.72 -9.64 -1.14
C LYS A 122 -11.96 -8.20 -1.62
N GLY A 123 -11.17 -7.68 -2.57
CA GLY A 123 -11.33 -6.33 -3.10
C GLY A 123 -12.72 -6.05 -3.72
N LEU A 124 -13.43 -7.07 -4.21
CA LEU A 124 -14.81 -6.93 -4.67
C LEU A 124 -15.80 -6.64 -3.53
N ASP A 125 -15.50 -7.08 -2.31
CA ASP A 125 -16.33 -6.78 -1.14
C ASP A 125 -16.24 -5.28 -0.80
N ALA A 126 -15.07 -4.66 -0.96
CA ALA A 126 -14.88 -3.22 -0.75
C ALA A 126 -15.74 -2.38 -1.70
N ILE A 127 -15.81 -2.75 -2.99
CA ILE A 127 -16.67 -2.09 -3.97
C ILE A 127 -18.16 -2.25 -3.59
N ALA A 128 -18.57 -3.44 -3.12
CA ALA A 128 -19.92 -3.67 -2.66
C ALA A 128 -20.27 -2.82 -1.43
N TYR A 129 -19.37 -2.71 -0.44
CA TYR A 129 -19.54 -1.83 0.72
C TYR A 129 -19.71 -0.37 0.31
N PHE A 130 -18.88 0.12 -0.63
CA PHE A 130 -19.02 1.49 -1.14
C PHE A 130 -20.40 1.74 -1.75
N ARG A 131 -20.85 0.85 -2.62
CA ARG A 131 -22.16 0.97 -3.32
C ARG A 131 -23.35 0.91 -2.41
N ASN A 132 -23.25 0.11 -1.36
CA ASN A 132 -24.29 -0.04 -0.36
C ASN A 132 -24.29 1.06 0.70
N GLY A 133 -23.30 1.99 0.66
CA GLY A 133 -23.11 3.01 1.70
C GLY A 133 -22.60 2.45 3.03
N GLU A 134 -22.05 1.23 3.05
CA GLU A 134 -21.49 0.56 4.23
C GLU A 134 -20.09 1.08 4.53
N MET A 135 -19.96 2.40 4.70
CA MET A 135 -18.65 3.09 4.79
C MET A 135 -17.78 2.61 5.96
N ASP A 136 -18.39 2.25 7.09
CA ASP A 136 -17.62 1.74 8.25
C ASP A 136 -16.93 0.40 7.92
N LYS A 137 -17.62 -0.49 7.19
CA LYS A 137 -17.04 -1.77 6.74
C LYS A 137 -15.94 -1.53 5.71
N LEU A 138 -16.16 -0.63 4.76
CA LEU A 138 -15.18 -0.25 3.75
C LEU A 138 -13.90 0.30 4.40
N LYS A 139 -14.05 1.25 5.34
CA LYS A 139 -12.92 1.85 6.07
C LYS A 139 -12.16 0.82 6.89
N ALA A 140 -12.87 -0.07 7.58
CA ALA A 140 -12.25 -1.15 8.35
C ALA A 140 -11.47 -2.12 7.45
N TYR A 141 -12.02 -2.47 6.28
CA TYR A 141 -11.38 -3.34 5.31
C TYR A 141 -10.07 -2.71 4.78
N CYS A 142 -10.11 -1.46 4.31
CA CYS A 142 -8.94 -0.74 3.81
C CYS A 142 -7.85 -0.60 4.90
N LEU A 143 -8.24 -0.27 6.15
CA LEU A 143 -7.28 -0.19 7.26
C LEU A 143 -6.69 -1.54 7.65
N ASP A 144 -7.40 -2.65 7.44
CA ASP A 144 -6.85 -3.98 7.65
C ASP A 144 -5.71 -4.29 6.66
N ASP A 145 -5.87 -3.94 5.38
CA ASP A 145 -4.81 -4.07 4.37
C ASP A 145 -3.60 -3.17 4.68
N VAL A 146 -3.82 -1.94 5.14
CA VAL A 146 -2.75 -1.06 5.64
C VAL A 146 -2.03 -1.68 6.83
N ARG A 147 -2.77 -2.25 7.80
CA ARG A 147 -2.21 -2.93 8.96
C ARG A 147 -1.35 -4.12 8.56
N LEU A 148 -1.85 -5.00 7.70
CA LEU A 148 -1.11 -6.18 7.22
C LEU A 148 0.16 -5.76 6.48
N THR A 149 0.08 -4.75 5.61
CA THR A 149 1.22 -4.21 4.87
C THR A 149 2.28 -3.65 5.83
N ARG A 150 1.87 -2.90 6.86
CA ARG A 150 2.76 -2.39 7.90
C ARG A 150 3.45 -3.52 8.65
N GLU A 151 2.70 -4.50 9.12
CA GLU A 151 3.23 -5.61 9.91
C GLU A 151 4.22 -6.47 9.10
N ILE A 152 3.94 -6.70 7.80
CA ILE A 152 4.89 -7.36 6.89
C ILE A 152 6.18 -6.54 6.75
N TYR A 153 6.07 -5.23 6.56
CA TYR A 153 7.23 -4.35 6.45
C TYR A 153 8.07 -4.35 7.72
N GLU A 154 7.44 -4.21 8.89
CA GLU A 154 8.12 -4.23 10.19
C GLU A 154 8.79 -5.59 10.46
N TYR A 155 8.09 -6.70 10.16
CA TYR A 155 8.64 -8.04 10.27
C TYR A 155 9.88 -8.19 9.39
N GLY A 156 9.78 -7.79 8.13
CA GLY A 156 10.86 -7.87 7.16
C GLY A 156 12.07 -7.04 7.58
N LYS A 157 11.87 -5.80 8.02
CA LYS A 157 12.97 -4.95 8.53
C LYS A 157 13.68 -5.60 9.72
N LYS A 158 12.92 -6.18 10.64
CA LYS A 158 13.46 -6.80 11.86
C LYS A 158 14.24 -8.09 11.56
N ASN A 159 13.73 -8.92 10.65
CA ASN A 159 14.22 -10.29 10.46
C ASN A 159 15.11 -10.44 9.20
N GLY A 160 15.14 -9.47 8.29
CA GLY A 160 15.85 -9.54 7.01
C GLY A 160 15.23 -10.54 6.04
N GLU A 161 14.02 -11.01 6.31
CA GLU A 161 13.27 -11.93 5.47
C GLU A 161 11.76 -11.80 5.70
N VAL A 162 10.99 -12.17 4.69
CA VAL A 162 9.55 -12.44 4.77
C VAL A 162 9.27 -13.78 4.14
N PHE A 163 8.03 -14.25 4.23
CA PHE A 163 7.63 -15.55 3.67
C PHE A 163 6.42 -15.37 2.76
N TYR A 164 6.25 -16.29 1.81
CA TYR A 164 5.07 -16.40 0.98
C TYR A 164 4.64 -17.86 0.86
N GLN A 165 3.36 -18.08 0.51
CA GLN A 165 2.88 -19.42 0.23
C GLN A 165 3.25 -19.85 -1.20
N SER A 166 3.71 -21.10 -1.37
CA SER A 166 3.88 -21.69 -2.69
C SER A 166 2.55 -21.72 -3.46
N LYS A 167 2.61 -21.87 -4.79
CA LYS A 167 1.42 -21.87 -5.65
C LYS A 167 0.39 -22.96 -5.30
N ASP A 168 0.85 -24.08 -4.75
CA ASP A 168 0.00 -25.17 -4.26
C ASP A 168 -0.55 -24.92 -2.83
N GLY A 169 -0.11 -23.83 -2.19
CA GLY A 169 -0.51 -23.47 -0.82
C GLY A 169 0.07 -24.34 0.29
N LEU A 170 0.93 -25.32 -0.05
CA LEU A 170 1.41 -26.33 0.90
C LEU A 170 2.69 -25.92 1.63
N HIS A 171 3.47 -25.01 1.06
CA HIS A 171 4.79 -24.66 1.56
C HIS A 171 4.91 -23.18 1.87
N ARG A 172 5.53 -22.88 3.01
CA ARG A 172 5.98 -21.56 3.42
C ARG A 172 7.42 -21.36 2.95
N LEU A 173 7.62 -20.42 2.02
CA LEU A 173 8.91 -20.21 1.36
C LEU A 173 9.50 -18.85 1.81
N PRO A 174 10.79 -18.81 2.24
CA PRO A 174 11.45 -17.59 2.68
C PRO A 174 11.91 -16.74 1.49
N VAL A 175 11.88 -15.43 1.66
CA VAL A 175 12.48 -14.45 0.74
C VAL A 175 13.37 -13.53 1.56
N LYS A 176 14.66 -13.53 1.26
CA LYS A 176 15.61 -12.59 1.86
C LYS A 176 15.38 -11.19 1.28
N ILE A 177 15.27 -10.20 2.15
CA ILE A 177 15.02 -8.82 1.79
C ILE A 177 16.01 -7.89 2.46
N ASN A 178 16.13 -6.66 1.93
CA ASN A 178 16.97 -5.61 2.50
C ASN A 178 16.27 -4.24 2.39
N TRP A 179 15.22 -4.04 3.18
CA TRP A 179 14.48 -2.78 3.24
C TRP A 179 15.15 -1.81 4.22
N LYS A 180 16.22 -1.15 3.76
CA LYS A 180 16.94 -0.15 4.57
C LYS A 180 16.07 1.10 4.75
N ASP A 181 16.23 1.77 5.90
CA ASP A 181 15.66 3.09 6.07
C ASP A 181 16.22 4.08 5.03
N PRO A 182 15.43 5.09 4.62
CA PRO A 182 15.95 6.17 3.80
C PRO A 182 17.13 6.83 4.52
N GLU A 183 18.19 7.12 3.77
CA GLU A 183 19.27 7.93 4.33
C GLU A 183 18.72 9.29 4.75
N PRO A 184 19.08 9.81 5.92
CA PRO A 184 18.71 11.16 6.31
C PRO A 184 19.21 12.13 5.22
N PRO A 185 18.43 13.20 4.91
CA PRO A 185 18.87 14.17 3.94
C PRO A 185 20.25 14.69 4.32
N GLN A 186 21.21 14.56 3.40
CA GLN A 186 22.56 15.09 3.61
C GLN A 186 22.40 16.58 3.89
N GLN A 187 22.77 17.01 5.10
CA GLN A 187 22.91 18.43 5.39
C GLN A 187 23.96 18.96 4.40
N GLN A 188 23.52 19.70 3.39
CA GLN A 188 24.44 20.48 2.59
C GLN A 188 25.14 21.41 3.56
N SER A 189 26.42 21.12 3.82
CA SER A 189 27.26 22.03 4.59
C SER A 189 27.34 23.33 3.81
N LEU A 190 26.68 24.33 4.32
CA LEU A 190 26.87 25.73 3.88
C LEU A 190 28.28 26.15 4.35
N PHE A 191 29.26 25.95 3.50
CA PHE A 191 30.56 26.60 3.54
C PHE A 191 30.84 27.22 2.18
#